data_50235a46f691eda47b492f7189da3887
#
_entry.id   50235a46f691eda47b492f7189da3887
#
_cell.length_a   1.000
_cell.length_b   1.000
_cell.length_c   1.000
_cell.angle_alpha   90.00
_cell.angle_beta   90.00
_cell.angle_gamma   90.00
#
_symmetry.space_group_name_H-M   'P 1'
#
loop_
_entity.id
_entity.type
_entity.pdbx_description
1 polymer ?
#
loop_
_entity_poly.entity_id
_entity_poly.type
_entity_poly.pdbx_seq_one_letter_code
_entity_poly.pdbx_strand_id
1 'polypeptide(L)'
;MVNKRVLKMKVIQIGTGGWGKNHCRVLSEFGVLSAICDMNYERAKEFGEKYNVNYYKTLEELFENEEFDAAFICTPTSTHSQIALQLIEKKKHVFVEKPMTYLSEDGEKLVEEAKKKK
;
A
#
# COMPACT_ATOMS: atom_id res chain seq x y z
N MET A 1 19.56 10.70 18.78
CA MET A 1 18.77 9.51 19.13
C MET A 1 17.61 9.35 18.18
N VAL A 2 17.39 8.16 17.67
CA VAL A 2 16.32 7.89 16.72
C VAL A 2 14.98 7.88 17.45
N ASN A 3 14.00 8.56 16.87
CA ASN A 3 12.65 8.60 17.40
C ASN A 3 11.99 7.22 17.25
N LYS A 4 11.55 6.63 18.35
CA LYS A 4 10.91 5.32 18.34
C LYS A 4 9.64 5.28 17.49
N ARG A 5 8.95 6.40 17.36
CA ARG A 5 7.73 6.47 16.52
C ARG A 5 8.06 6.26 15.05
N VAL A 6 9.19 6.80 14.59
CA VAL A 6 9.63 6.59 13.21
C VAL A 6 9.94 5.13 12.97
N LEU A 7 10.59 4.48 13.93
CA LEU A 7 10.92 3.06 13.83
C LEU A 7 9.69 2.16 13.86
N LYS A 8 8.57 2.68 14.38
CA LYS A 8 7.31 1.92 14.46
C LYS A 8 6.33 2.23 13.34
N MET A 9 6.73 3.00 12.33
CA MET A 9 5.88 3.26 11.18
C MET A 9 5.53 1.94 10.51
N LYS A 10 4.25 1.77 10.20
CA LYS A 10 3.75 0.56 9.55
C LYS A 10 3.30 0.89 8.15
N VAL A 11 3.91 0.24 7.18
CA VAL A 11 3.59 0.43 5.76
C VAL A 11 3.11 -0.88 5.18
N ILE A 12 2.00 -0.84 4.46
CA ILE A 12 1.50 -2.01 3.76
C ILE A 12 1.83 -1.91 2.27
N GLN A 13 2.01 -3.06 1.64
CA GLN A 13 2.26 -3.14 0.21
C GLN A 13 1.02 -3.73 -0.46
N ILE A 14 0.47 -3.01 -1.42
CA ILE A 14 -0.68 -3.47 -2.20
C ILE A 14 -0.21 -3.73 -3.62
N GLY A 15 -0.14 -5.00 -3.99
CA GLY A 15 0.38 -5.45 -5.28
C GLY A 15 1.85 -5.77 -5.21
N THR A 16 2.22 -6.98 -5.65
CA THR A 16 3.60 -7.50 -5.58
C THR A 16 4.17 -7.87 -6.94
N GLY A 17 3.44 -7.68 -8.02
CA GLY A 17 3.93 -7.92 -9.37
C GLY A 17 4.80 -6.76 -9.86
N GLY A 18 5.59 -6.99 -10.90
CA GLY A 18 6.43 -5.95 -11.49
C GLY A 18 7.34 -5.29 -10.46
N TRP A 19 7.25 -3.97 -10.35
CA TRP A 19 8.04 -3.21 -9.37
C TRP A 19 7.60 -3.39 -7.93
N GLY A 20 6.37 -3.90 -7.71
CA GLY A 20 5.85 -4.11 -6.35
C GLY A 20 6.75 -4.99 -5.50
N LYS A 21 7.33 -6.04 -6.08
CA LYS A 21 8.24 -6.93 -5.36
C LYS A 21 9.49 -6.20 -4.89
N ASN A 22 9.98 -5.21 -5.67
CA ASN A 22 11.15 -4.42 -5.30
C ASN A 22 10.81 -3.49 -4.14
N HIS A 23 9.60 -2.91 -4.15
CA HIS A 23 9.15 -2.06 -3.05
C HIS A 23 9.00 -2.86 -1.75
N CYS A 24 8.50 -4.09 -1.85
CA CYS A 24 8.43 -4.99 -0.69
C CYS A 24 9.80 -5.21 -0.07
N ARG A 25 10.80 -5.48 -0.91
CA ARG A 25 12.16 -5.70 -0.44
C ARG A 25 12.70 -4.47 0.29
N VAL A 26 12.56 -3.30 -0.33
CA VAL A 26 13.05 -2.05 0.26
C VAL A 26 12.35 -1.75 1.57
N LEU A 27 11.03 -1.87 1.62
CA LEU A 27 10.26 -1.62 2.84
C LEU A 27 10.65 -2.60 3.94
N SER A 28 10.92 -3.86 3.58
CA SER A 28 11.36 -4.86 4.54
C SER A 28 12.76 -4.52 5.08
N GLU A 29 13.67 -4.07 4.21
CA GLU A 29 15.01 -3.68 4.62
C GLU A 29 14.99 -2.51 5.59
N PHE A 30 14.06 -1.57 5.42
CA PHE A 30 13.87 -0.46 6.34
C PHE A 30 13.11 -0.84 7.61
N GLY A 31 12.61 -2.08 7.67
CA GLY A 31 11.89 -2.56 8.85
C GLY A 31 10.50 -1.97 9.02
N VAL A 32 9.90 -1.45 7.97
CA VAL A 32 8.56 -0.83 8.05
C VAL A 32 7.46 -1.63 7.38
N LEU A 33 7.79 -2.66 6.60
CA LEU A 33 6.76 -3.48 5.95
C LEU A 33 5.99 -4.26 7.00
N SER A 34 4.67 -4.04 7.08
CA SER A 34 3.84 -4.71 8.09
C SER A 34 2.87 -5.72 7.52
N ALA A 35 2.44 -5.57 6.28
CA ALA A 35 1.54 -6.52 5.64
C ALA A 35 1.56 -6.37 4.12
N ILE A 36 1.08 -7.39 3.44
CA ILE A 36 1.02 -7.44 1.98
C ILE A 36 -0.38 -7.84 1.55
N CYS A 37 -0.87 -7.21 0.49
CA CYS A 37 -2.12 -7.60 -0.16
C CYS A 37 -1.86 -7.79 -1.65
N ASP A 38 -2.32 -8.90 -2.21
CA ASP A 38 -2.25 -9.15 -3.64
C ASP A 38 -3.42 -10.05 -4.02
N MET A 39 -4.14 -9.69 -5.08
CA MET A 39 -5.26 -10.50 -5.57
C MET A 39 -4.79 -11.90 -5.98
N ASN A 40 -3.52 -12.04 -6.39
CA ASN A 40 -2.92 -13.32 -6.59
C ASN A 40 -2.44 -13.84 -5.24
N TYR A 41 -3.23 -14.71 -4.62
CA TYR A 41 -2.96 -15.19 -3.28
C TYR A 41 -1.61 -15.87 -3.15
N GLU A 42 -1.20 -16.62 -4.17
CA GLU A 42 0.09 -17.32 -4.14
C GLU A 42 1.25 -16.34 -4.04
N ARG A 43 1.15 -15.21 -4.74
CA ARG A 43 2.18 -14.17 -4.63
C ARG A 43 2.15 -13.48 -3.27
N ALA A 44 0.96 -13.19 -2.76
CA ALA A 44 0.84 -12.61 -1.42
C ALA A 44 1.49 -13.51 -0.39
N LYS A 45 1.22 -14.80 -0.47
CA LYS A 45 1.79 -15.81 0.42
C LYS A 45 3.30 -15.88 0.28
N GLU A 46 3.80 -15.94 -0.95
CA GLU A 46 5.23 -16.03 -1.24
C GLU A 46 6.00 -14.90 -0.54
N PHE A 47 5.57 -13.66 -0.77
CA PHE A 47 6.27 -12.50 -0.21
C PHE A 47 5.97 -12.30 1.27
N GLY A 48 4.76 -12.64 1.71
CA GLY A 48 4.44 -12.59 3.15
C GLY A 48 5.33 -13.52 3.95
N GLU A 49 5.52 -14.73 3.47
CA GLU A 49 6.40 -15.69 4.13
C GLU A 49 7.87 -15.30 4.01
N LYS A 50 8.26 -14.78 2.84
CA LYS A 50 9.64 -14.34 2.62
C LYS A 50 10.06 -13.24 3.59
N TYR A 51 9.18 -12.29 3.85
CA TYR A 51 9.48 -11.14 4.70
C TYR A 51 8.89 -11.26 6.10
N ASN A 52 8.26 -12.39 6.39
CA ASN A 52 7.70 -12.70 7.71
C ASN A 52 6.67 -11.64 8.15
N VAL A 53 5.73 -11.34 7.25
CA VAL A 53 4.62 -10.42 7.52
C VAL A 53 3.31 -11.07 7.13
N ASN A 54 2.21 -10.54 7.65
CA ASN A 54 0.88 -11.04 7.29
C ASN A 54 0.57 -10.74 5.83
N TYR A 55 -0.24 -11.58 5.21
CA TYR A 55 -0.60 -11.41 3.81
C TYR A 55 -2.08 -11.70 3.59
N TYR A 56 -2.66 -11.00 2.63
CA TYR A 56 -4.09 -11.02 2.39
C TYR A 56 -4.37 -11.02 0.89
N LYS A 57 -5.47 -11.65 0.50
CA LYS A 57 -5.93 -11.63 -0.87
C LYS A 57 -6.75 -10.39 -1.19
N THR A 58 -7.50 -9.88 -0.21
CA THR A 58 -8.39 -8.74 -0.40
C THR A 58 -8.03 -7.59 0.52
N LEU A 59 -8.32 -6.36 0.07
CA LEU A 59 -8.13 -5.18 0.89
C LEU A 59 -9.05 -5.18 2.10
N GLU A 60 -10.25 -5.71 1.96
CA GLU A 60 -11.21 -5.78 3.06
C GLU A 60 -10.63 -6.56 4.23
N GLU A 61 -10.06 -7.72 3.95
CA GLU A 61 -9.43 -8.53 4.99
C GLU A 61 -8.24 -7.79 5.63
N LEU A 62 -7.44 -7.14 4.80
CA LEU A 62 -6.29 -6.41 5.30
C LEU A 62 -6.76 -5.27 6.22
N PHE A 63 -7.74 -4.49 5.80
CA PHE A 63 -8.24 -3.37 6.60
C PHE A 63 -8.86 -3.81 7.92
N GLU A 64 -9.47 -4.99 7.95
CA GLU A 64 -10.08 -5.52 9.18
C GLU A 64 -9.04 -6.00 10.18
N ASN A 65 -7.88 -6.43 9.71
CA ASN A 65 -6.90 -7.12 10.55
C ASN A 65 -5.62 -6.34 10.80
N GLU A 66 -5.38 -5.25 10.08
CA GLU A 66 -4.12 -4.50 10.18
C GLU A 66 -4.35 -3.04 10.52
N GLU A 67 -3.51 -2.54 11.41
CA GLU A 67 -3.37 -1.10 11.60
C GLU A 67 -2.09 -0.68 10.88
N PHE A 68 -2.14 0.43 10.16
CA PHE A 68 -1.00 0.91 9.39
C PHE A 68 -1.08 2.42 9.19
N ASP A 69 0.05 3.00 8.83
CA ASP A 69 0.17 4.45 8.64
C ASP A 69 0.19 4.85 7.18
N ALA A 70 0.69 3.99 6.32
CA ALA A 70 0.88 4.28 4.92
C ALA A 70 0.72 3.02 4.07
N ALA A 71 0.46 3.22 2.79
CA ALA A 71 0.34 2.12 1.83
C ALA A 71 1.07 2.47 0.53
N PHE A 72 1.76 1.48 -0.03
CA PHE A 72 2.35 1.56 -1.36
C PHE A 72 1.46 0.78 -2.33
N ILE A 73 1.00 1.44 -3.40
CA ILE A 73 0.12 0.82 -4.39
C ILE A 73 0.89 0.51 -5.66
N CYS A 74 1.03 -0.78 -5.97
CA CYS A 74 1.72 -1.27 -7.17
C CYS A 74 0.84 -2.27 -7.92
N THR A 75 -0.45 -2.00 -8.01
CA THR A 75 -1.43 -2.78 -8.75
C THR A 75 -1.56 -2.25 -10.17
N PRO A 76 -2.32 -2.91 -11.07
CA PRO A 76 -2.54 -2.36 -12.40
C PRO A 76 -3.07 -0.93 -12.35
N THR A 77 -2.64 -0.10 -13.29
CA THR A 77 -2.95 1.33 -13.33
C THR A 77 -4.45 1.61 -13.20
N SER A 78 -5.28 0.77 -13.81
CA SER A 78 -6.73 0.94 -13.80
C SER A 78 -7.35 0.88 -12.41
N THR A 79 -6.64 0.35 -11.41
CA THR A 79 -7.14 0.21 -10.05
C THR A 79 -6.59 1.26 -9.10
N HIS A 80 -5.62 2.06 -9.53
CA HIS A 80 -4.90 2.99 -8.63
C HIS A 80 -5.82 3.99 -7.96
N SER A 81 -6.68 4.67 -8.73
CA SER A 81 -7.52 5.73 -8.16
C SER A 81 -8.51 5.18 -7.14
N GLN A 82 -9.11 4.03 -7.42
CA GLN A 82 -10.09 3.44 -6.52
C GLN A 82 -9.47 3.03 -5.19
N ILE A 83 -8.31 2.39 -5.25
CA ILE A 83 -7.60 1.95 -4.04
C ILE A 83 -7.11 3.16 -3.26
N ALA A 84 -6.54 4.15 -3.95
CA ALA A 84 -6.04 5.34 -3.29
C ALA A 84 -7.15 6.12 -2.59
N LEU A 85 -8.33 6.22 -3.21
CA LEU A 85 -9.47 6.89 -2.57
C LEU A 85 -9.87 6.22 -1.27
N GLN A 86 -9.90 4.89 -1.24
CA GLN A 86 -10.23 4.16 -0.02
C GLN A 86 -9.23 4.48 1.10
N LEU A 87 -7.95 4.55 0.77
CA LEU A 87 -6.91 4.84 1.75
C LEU A 87 -6.98 6.29 2.23
N ILE A 88 -7.23 7.23 1.33
CA ILE A 88 -7.36 8.64 1.67
C ILE A 88 -8.56 8.85 2.60
N GLU A 89 -9.65 8.16 2.35
CA GLU A 89 -10.83 8.22 3.24
C GLU A 89 -10.51 7.73 4.64
N LYS A 90 -9.56 6.82 4.77
CA LYS A 90 -9.09 6.32 6.07
C LYS A 90 -7.96 7.19 6.64
N LYS A 91 -7.64 8.29 5.98
CA LYS A 91 -6.58 9.23 6.41
C LYS A 91 -5.20 8.59 6.46
N LYS A 92 -4.91 7.69 5.51
CA LYS A 92 -3.61 7.03 5.41
C LYS A 92 -2.75 7.73 4.36
N HIS A 93 -1.45 7.70 4.56
CA HIS A 93 -0.50 8.18 3.54
C HIS A 93 -0.47 7.19 2.38
N VAL A 94 -0.43 7.70 1.16
CA VAL A 94 -0.52 6.86 -0.03
C VAL A 94 0.62 7.17 -0.98
N PHE A 95 1.32 6.12 -1.41
CA PHE A 95 2.33 6.18 -2.47
C PHE A 95 1.84 5.31 -3.62
N VAL A 96 1.77 5.88 -4.82
CA VAL A 96 1.23 5.18 -5.99
C VAL A 96 2.31 5.07 -7.05
N GLU A 97 2.50 3.86 -7.59
CA GLU A 97 3.44 3.63 -8.68
C GLU A 97 2.96 4.33 -9.95
N LYS A 98 3.89 4.82 -10.76
CA LYS A 98 3.57 5.53 -11.99
C LYS A 98 3.02 4.57 -13.06
N PRO A 99 2.08 5.05 -13.87
CA PRO A 99 1.36 6.32 -13.72
C PRO A 99 0.38 6.27 -12.55
N MET A 100 0.16 7.42 -11.90
CA MET A 100 -0.67 7.49 -10.70
C MET A 100 -2.11 7.05 -10.97
N THR A 101 -2.68 7.47 -12.09
CA THR A 101 -4.04 7.09 -12.48
C THR A 101 -4.07 6.77 -13.96
N TYR A 102 -5.14 6.09 -14.37
CA TYR A 102 -5.37 5.75 -15.77
C TYR A 102 -5.82 6.97 -16.57
N LEU A 103 -6.65 7.82 -15.98
CA LEU A 103 -7.17 9.03 -16.62
C LEU A 103 -6.84 10.25 -15.77
N SER A 104 -6.61 11.39 -16.44
CA SER A 104 -6.29 12.64 -15.74
C SER A 104 -7.40 13.10 -14.80
N GLU A 105 -8.65 12.90 -15.16
CA GLU A 105 -9.79 13.25 -14.28
C GLU A 105 -9.74 12.46 -12.97
N ASP A 106 -9.31 11.20 -13.01
CA ASP A 106 -9.14 10.41 -11.79
C ASP A 106 -8.02 11.00 -10.92
N GLY A 107 -6.96 11.48 -11.55
CA GLY A 107 -5.87 12.13 -10.83
C GLY A 107 -6.33 13.41 -10.12
N GLU A 108 -7.12 14.22 -10.81
CA GLU A 108 -7.68 15.43 -10.21
C GLU A 108 -8.56 15.12 -9.02
N LYS A 109 -9.39 14.09 -9.15
CA LYS A 109 -10.27 13.64 -8.07
C LYS A 109 -9.48 13.20 -6.85
N LEU A 110 -8.40 12.48 -7.05
CA LEU A 110 -7.52 12.06 -5.95
C LEU A 110 -6.92 13.25 -5.23
N VAL A 111 -6.45 14.25 -5.97
CA VAL A 111 -5.86 15.45 -5.38
C VAL A 111 -6.90 16.19 -4.54
N GLU A 112 -8.11 16.32 -5.04
CA GLU A 112 -9.18 16.98 -4.30
C GLU A 112 -9.51 16.23 -3.00
N GLU A 113 -9.62 14.92 -3.06
CA GLU A 113 -9.91 14.12 -1.87
C GLU A 113 -8.79 14.21 -0.84
N ALA A 114 -7.54 14.19 -1.28
CA ALA A 114 -6.41 14.33 -0.37
C ALA A 114 -6.43 15.67 0.35
N LYS A 115 -6.79 16.75 -0.35
CA LYS A 115 -6.92 18.07 0.26
C LYS A 115 -8.02 18.12 1.32
N LYS A 116 -9.14 17.46 1.05
CA LYS A 116 -10.26 17.42 2.00
C LYS A 116 -9.91 16.68 3.29
N LYS A 117 -9.04 15.69 3.23
CA LYS A 117 -8.71 14.82 4.36
C LYS A 117 -7.51 15.27 5.18
N LYS A 118 -6.91 16.35 4.79
CA LYS A 118 -5.77 16.89 5.55
C LYS A 118 -6.15 17.38 6.93
#